data_4b5049f7c9d52bde21efe1d08ef57ce9
#
_entry.id   4b5049f7c9d52bde21efe1d08ef57ce9
#
_cell.length_a   1.000
_cell.length_b   1.000
_cell.length_c   1.000
_cell.angle_alpha   90.00
_cell.angle_beta   90.00
_cell.angle_gamma   90.00
#
_symmetry.space_group_name_H-M   'P 1'
#
loop_
_entity.id
_entity.type
_entity.pdbx_description
1 polymer ?
#
loop_
_entity_poly.entity_id
_entity_poly.type
_entity_poly.pdbx_seq_one_letter_code
_entity_poly.pdbx_strand_id
1 'polypeptide(L)'
;MVNNRKEEMRQQVMSYHKKHPEVWDLLVTFTFEVINKGYKHYSINAIFERIRWEMDVGGDGVTTFKIGNNYRAFYARAFMKMYPEHDGFFRTRKQTSEDKEPTN
;
A
#
# COMPACT_ATOMS: atom_id res chain seq x y z
N MET A 1 15.68 23.17 -8.56
CA MET A 1 15.91 22.00 -8.47
C MET A 1 14.78 21.18 -8.26
N VAL A 2 14.73 20.27 -8.87
CA VAL A 2 13.70 19.44 -8.78
C VAL A 2 13.60 18.77 -7.50
N ASN A 3 12.43 18.63 -7.03
CA ASN A 3 12.25 17.98 -5.82
C ASN A 3 12.25 16.51 -6.05
N ASN A 4 13.19 15.81 -5.50
CA ASN A 4 13.29 14.42 -5.68
C ASN A 4 12.74 13.59 -4.56
N ARG A 5 12.08 14.21 -3.61
CA ARG A 5 11.55 13.47 -2.50
C ARG A 5 10.57 12.40 -2.96
N LYS A 6 9.70 12.73 -3.89
CA LYS A 6 8.74 11.80 -4.37
C LYS A 6 9.43 10.65 -5.11
N GLU A 7 10.44 10.98 -5.87
CA GLU A 7 11.17 9.99 -6.62
C GLU A 7 11.95 9.08 -5.67
N GLU A 8 12.52 9.63 -4.63
CA GLU A 8 13.25 8.85 -3.67
C GLU A 8 12.33 7.87 -2.97
N MET A 9 11.14 8.32 -2.59
CA MET A 9 10.21 7.43 -1.94
C MET A 9 9.76 6.33 -2.88
N ARG A 10 9.57 6.67 -4.13
CA ARG A 10 9.17 5.68 -5.10
C ARG A 10 10.25 4.63 -5.23
N GLN A 11 11.51 5.03 -5.27
CA GLN A 11 12.61 4.10 -5.38
C GLN A 11 12.73 3.24 -4.13
N GLN A 12 12.46 3.81 -2.97
CA GLN A 12 12.51 3.04 -1.74
C GLN A 12 11.42 1.98 -1.74
N VAL A 13 10.22 2.33 -2.19
CA VAL A 13 9.14 1.35 -2.24
C VAL A 13 9.48 0.25 -3.23
N MET A 14 10.03 0.61 -4.38
CA MET A 14 10.40 -0.40 -5.36
C MET A 14 11.47 -1.33 -4.83
N SER A 15 12.42 -0.78 -4.10
CA SER A 15 13.46 -1.59 -3.51
C SER A 15 12.87 -2.54 -2.47
N TYR A 16 11.95 -2.02 -1.66
CA TYR A 16 11.29 -2.84 -0.66
C TYR A 16 10.51 -3.96 -1.34
N HIS A 17 9.81 -3.62 -2.41
CA HIS A 17 9.03 -4.62 -3.14
C HIS A 17 9.91 -5.71 -3.70
N LYS A 18 11.09 -5.37 -4.14
CA LYS A 18 11.98 -6.36 -4.67
C LYS A 18 12.42 -7.33 -3.60
N LYS A 19 12.60 -6.84 -2.38
CA LYS A 19 13.03 -7.69 -1.29
C LYS A 19 11.88 -8.49 -0.70
N HIS A 20 10.67 -7.99 -0.85
CA HIS A 20 9.51 -8.62 -0.23
C HIS A 20 8.36 -8.72 -1.23
N PRO A 21 8.54 -9.50 -2.29
CA PRO A 21 7.49 -9.60 -3.30
C PRO A 21 6.20 -10.23 -2.78
N GLU A 22 6.32 -10.98 -1.68
CA GLU A 22 5.13 -11.61 -1.12
C GLU A 22 4.14 -10.59 -0.60
N VAL A 23 4.60 -9.38 -0.27
CA VAL A 23 3.70 -8.35 0.20
C VAL A 23 2.71 -7.98 -0.90
N TRP A 24 3.20 -7.83 -2.11
CA TRP A 24 2.33 -7.52 -3.24
C TRP A 24 1.34 -8.65 -3.50
N ASP A 25 1.82 -9.88 -3.44
CA ASP A 25 0.96 -11.02 -3.69
C ASP A 25 -0.16 -11.10 -2.67
N LEU A 26 0.16 -10.87 -1.41
CA LEU A 26 -0.84 -10.91 -0.37
C LEU A 26 -1.82 -9.74 -0.50
N LEU A 27 -1.31 -8.58 -0.89
CA LEU A 27 -2.15 -7.42 -1.05
C LEU A 27 -3.20 -7.69 -2.13
N VAL A 28 -2.77 -8.23 -3.26
CA VAL A 28 -3.69 -8.52 -4.36
C VAL A 28 -4.70 -9.56 -3.92
N THR A 29 -4.24 -10.61 -3.27
CA THR A 29 -5.11 -11.70 -2.83
C THR A 29 -6.17 -11.18 -1.86
N PHE A 30 -5.75 -10.46 -0.84
CA PHE A 30 -6.70 -10.01 0.17
C PHE A 30 -7.63 -8.95 -0.38
N THR A 31 -7.14 -8.11 -1.27
CA THR A 31 -7.98 -7.08 -1.87
C THR A 31 -9.08 -7.72 -2.71
N PHE A 32 -8.73 -8.71 -3.50
CA PHE A 32 -9.77 -9.37 -4.29
C PHE A 32 -10.73 -10.18 -3.42
N GLU A 33 -10.27 -10.63 -2.26
CA GLU A 33 -11.19 -11.28 -1.35
C GLU A 33 -12.29 -10.33 -0.92
N VAL A 34 -11.92 -9.12 -0.53
CA VAL A 34 -12.93 -8.17 -0.08
C VAL A 34 -13.77 -7.67 -1.24
N ILE A 35 -13.19 -7.54 -2.43
CA ILE A 35 -13.96 -7.17 -3.59
C ILE A 35 -15.02 -8.25 -3.86
N ASN A 36 -14.63 -9.50 -3.76
CA ASN A 36 -15.56 -10.59 -4.01
C ASN A 36 -16.64 -10.69 -2.94
N LYS A 37 -16.40 -10.12 -1.78
CA LYS A 37 -17.42 -10.09 -0.75
C LYS A 37 -18.41 -8.96 -0.97
N GLY A 38 -18.18 -8.14 -1.98
CA GLY A 38 -19.13 -7.09 -2.30
C GLY A 38 -18.76 -5.71 -1.82
N TYR A 39 -17.60 -5.55 -1.22
CA TYR A 39 -17.19 -4.22 -0.77
C TYR A 39 -16.84 -3.36 -1.96
N LYS A 40 -17.26 -2.12 -1.91
CA LYS A 40 -16.93 -1.18 -2.97
C LYS A 40 -15.74 -0.34 -2.61
N HIS A 41 -15.43 -0.25 -1.33
CA HIS A 41 -14.28 0.49 -0.84
C HIS A 41 -13.73 -0.26 0.35
N TYR A 42 -12.48 -0.15 0.60
CA TYR A 42 -11.87 -0.78 1.74
C TYR A 42 -10.61 -0.02 2.12
N SER A 43 -10.21 -0.13 3.36
CA SER A 43 -9.05 0.60 3.85
C SER A 43 -7.77 -0.12 3.47
N ILE A 44 -6.84 0.59 2.88
CA ILE A 44 -5.54 0.00 2.60
C ILE A 44 -4.84 -0.37 3.90
N ASN A 45 -5.08 0.39 4.97
CA ASN A 45 -4.48 0.06 6.25
C ASN A 45 -5.01 -1.27 6.78
N ALA A 46 -6.28 -1.55 6.59
CA ALA A 46 -6.85 -2.81 7.02
C ALA A 46 -6.24 -3.99 6.25
N ILE A 47 -6.00 -3.79 4.96
CA ILE A 47 -5.35 -4.83 4.17
C ILE A 47 -3.95 -5.08 4.69
N PHE A 48 -3.20 -4.01 5.01
CA PHE A 48 -1.84 -4.19 5.48
C PHE A 48 -1.79 -4.78 6.89
N GLU A 49 -2.79 -4.53 7.71
CA GLU A 49 -2.84 -5.18 9.01
C GLU A 49 -3.04 -6.68 8.84
N ARG A 50 -3.81 -7.08 7.86
CA ARG A 50 -4.00 -8.47 7.60
C ARG A 50 -2.72 -9.10 7.04
N ILE A 51 -2.00 -8.38 6.18
CA ILE A 51 -0.73 -8.86 5.66
C ILE A 51 0.25 -9.03 6.81
N ARG A 52 0.26 -8.06 7.72
CA ARG A 52 1.16 -8.12 8.85
C ARG A 52 0.87 -9.36 9.68
N TRP A 53 -0.39 -9.63 9.90
CA TRP A 53 -0.79 -10.79 10.68
C TRP A 53 -0.32 -12.08 10.00
N GLU A 54 -0.48 -12.14 8.70
CA GLU A 54 -0.10 -13.33 7.97
C GLU A 54 1.41 -13.53 7.94
N MET A 55 2.15 -12.46 7.93
CA MET A 55 3.59 -12.57 7.82
C MET A 55 4.27 -12.70 9.18
N ASP A 56 3.53 -12.57 10.25
CA ASP A 56 4.10 -12.66 11.57
C ASP A 56 4.07 -14.12 12.00
N VAL A 57 4.84 -14.91 11.34
CA VAL A 57 4.85 -16.33 11.58
C VAL A 57 5.79 -16.60 12.71
N GLY A 58 5.42 -17.44 13.61
CA GLY A 58 6.28 -17.72 14.72
C GLY A 58 5.85 -16.99 15.95
N GLY A 59 5.19 -15.90 15.79
CA GLY A 59 4.58 -15.20 16.88
C GLY A 59 5.52 -14.69 17.94
N ASP A 60 6.73 -14.34 17.58
CA ASP A 60 7.63 -13.87 18.59
C ASP A 60 7.31 -12.42 18.92
N GLY A 61 6.52 -11.78 18.11
CA GLY A 61 6.12 -10.41 18.37
C GLY A 61 7.25 -9.41 18.27
N VAL A 62 8.43 -9.88 18.04
CA VAL A 62 9.58 -9.00 17.99
C VAL A 62 9.87 -8.63 16.56
N THR A 63 9.86 -9.60 15.71
CA THR A 63 10.12 -9.34 14.32
C THR A 63 8.84 -8.90 13.72
N THR A 64 8.59 -7.65 13.69
CA THR A 64 7.33 -7.20 13.18
C THR A 64 7.48 -6.68 11.79
N PHE A 65 6.54 -7.01 10.97
CA PHE A 65 6.44 -6.44 9.63
C PHE A 65 5.95 -5.02 9.79
N LYS A 66 6.74 -4.09 9.37
CA LYS A 66 6.35 -2.70 9.46
C LYS A 66 6.46 -2.04 8.13
N ILE A 67 5.46 -1.28 7.78
CA ILE A 67 5.51 -0.56 6.53
C ILE A 67 4.83 0.77 6.77
N GLY A 68 5.47 1.82 6.36
CA GLY A 68 4.97 3.16 6.62
C GLY A 68 3.77 3.52 5.79
N ASN A 69 3.08 4.56 6.22
CA ASN A 69 1.88 5.00 5.54
C ASN A 69 2.15 5.40 4.09
N ASN A 70 3.31 5.97 3.84
CA ASN A 70 3.63 6.37 2.47
C ASN A 70 3.79 5.15 1.57
N TYR A 71 4.38 4.09 2.11
CA TYR A 71 4.53 2.87 1.33
C TYR A 71 3.15 2.28 1.05
N ARG A 72 2.27 2.30 2.03
CA ARG A 72 0.94 1.76 1.85
C ARG A 72 0.20 2.50 0.76
N ALA A 73 0.35 3.82 0.71
CA ALA A 73 -0.29 4.61 -0.32
C ALA A 73 0.25 4.27 -1.70
N PHE A 74 1.56 4.05 -1.80
CA PHE A 74 2.13 3.64 -3.08
C PHE A 74 1.55 2.31 -3.54
N TYR A 75 1.43 1.36 -2.62
CA TYR A 75 0.90 0.05 -2.98
C TYR A 75 -0.58 0.17 -3.38
N ALA A 76 -1.34 1.01 -2.70
CA ALA A 76 -2.74 1.19 -3.05
C ALA A 76 -2.89 1.77 -4.45
N ARG A 77 -2.06 2.76 -4.76
CA ARG A 77 -2.11 3.36 -6.07
C ARG A 77 -1.67 2.38 -7.14
N ALA A 78 -0.65 1.58 -6.84
CA ALA A 78 -0.17 0.59 -7.80
C ALA A 78 -1.25 -0.44 -8.08
N PHE A 79 -2.00 -0.83 -7.06
CA PHE A 79 -3.09 -1.78 -7.28
C PHE A 79 -4.14 -1.18 -8.20
N MET A 80 -4.53 0.06 -7.94
CA MET A 80 -5.56 0.69 -8.75
C MET A 80 -5.08 0.97 -10.17
N LYS A 81 -3.78 1.14 -10.33
CA LYS A 81 -3.23 1.36 -11.64
C LYS A 81 -3.17 0.07 -12.43
N MET A 82 -2.84 -1.03 -11.77
CA MET A 82 -2.76 -2.31 -12.43
C MET A 82 -4.14 -2.86 -12.72
N TYR A 83 -5.12 -2.55 -11.89
CA TYR A 83 -6.49 -3.01 -12.08
C TYR A 83 -7.41 -1.80 -12.18
N PRO A 84 -7.41 -1.14 -13.33
CA PRO A 84 -8.14 0.12 -13.46
C PRO A 84 -9.65 -0.01 -13.25
N GLU A 85 -10.19 -1.21 -13.41
CA GLU A 85 -11.61 -1.38 -13.17
C GLU A 85 -11.93 -1.22 -11.69
N HIS A 86 -10.91 -1.22 -10.84
CA HIS A 86 -11.09 -1.02 -9.42
C HIS A 86 -10.48 0.29 -8.95
N ASP A 87 -10.33 1.23 -9.87
CA ASP A 87 -9.81 2.54 -9.52
C ASP A 87 -10.75 3.17 -8.52
N GLY A 88 -10.22 3.75 -7.48
CA GLY A 88 -11.04 4.34 -6.43
C GLY A 88 -11.41 3.39 -5.32
N PHE A 89 -11.04 2.12 -5.44
CA PHE A 89 -11.37 1.16 -4.41
C PHE A 89 -10.71 1.53 -3.09
N PHE A 90 -9.43 1.91 -3.12
CA PHE A 90 -8.75 2.39 -1.94
C PHE A 90 -8.83 3.90 -1.90
N ARG A 91 -9.28 4.44 -0.77
CA ARG A 91 -9.34 5.87 -0.63
C ARG A 91 -8.07 6.31 0.05
N THR A 92 -7.15 6.81 -0.70
CA THR A 92 -5.88 7.20 -0.16
C THR A 92 -5.84 8.69 0.03
N ARG A 93 -5.16 9.13 1.07
CA ARG A 93 -4.97 10.54 1.25
C ARG A 93 -3.87 10.96 0.35
N LYS A 94 -3.84 12.22 0.00
CA LYS A 94 -2.75 12.71 -0.79
C LYS A 94 -1.50 12.62 0.02
N GLN A 95 -0.39 12.36 -0.60
CA GLN A 95 0.85 12.32 0.08
C GLN A 95 1.27 13.72 0.42
N THR A 96 2.05 13.87 1.45
CA THR A 96 2.49 15.18 1.87
C THR A 96 3.14 15.94 0.74
N SER A 97 3.91 15.26 -0.05
CA SER A 97 4.59 15.94 -1.14
C SER A 97 3.62 16.42 -2.19
N GLU A 98 2.46 15.80 -2.28
CA GLU A 98 1.49 16.24 -3.25
C GLU A 98 0.58 17.24 -2.65
N ASP A 99 0.49 17.24 -1.36
CA ASP A 99 -0.41 18.06 -0.72
C ASP A 99 -0.06 19.42 -0.66
N LYS A 100 0.94 19.82 -1.24
CA LYS A 100 1.32 21.09 -1.21
C LYS A 100 0.35 21.90 -1.80
N GLU A 101 -0.45 21.46 -2.48
CA GLU A 101 -1.32 22.15 -3.15
C GLU A 101 -2.05 22.91 -2.35
N PRO A 102 -2.01 23.93 -2.47
CA PRO A 102 -2.57 24.80 -1.68
C PRO A 102 -3.93 24.67 -1.77
N THR A 103 -4.25 24.25 -2.19
CA THR A 103 -5.40 24.15 -2.25
C THR A 103 -6.00 23.92 -1.38
N ASN A 104 -5.68 23.99 -1.00
CA ASN A 104 -6.03 23.76 -0.17
C ASN A 104 -6.07 24.17 0.24
#